data_d352268342a82ecf0555edf0e982c230
#
_entry.id   d352268342a82ecf0555edf0e982c230
#
_cell.length_a   1.000
_cell.length_b   1.000
_cell.length_c   1.000
_cell.angle_alpha   90.00
_cell.angle_beta   90.00
_cell.angle_gamma   90.00
#
_symmetry.space_group_name_H-M   'P 1'
#
loop_
_entity.id
_entity.type
_entity.pdbx_description
1 polymer ?
#
loop_
_entity_poly.entity_id
_entity_poly.type
_entity_poly.pdbx_seq_one_letter_code
_entity_poly.pdbx_strand_id
1 'polypeptide(L)'
;MKKRVVSFIVCMIMSLNIMASSMAANAGITVIDCGNGYRLEISTYNESEINTYAIYSKSETASAKAYHNDKYIGTFYLEGTFQYDTVRSKATDDSWYASSSYGYSGSSSHSGSKVSGKCTFNYSGGKTYSLTMTCDKNGNISYS
;
A
#
# COMPACT_ATOMS: atom_id res chain seq x y z
N MET A 1 37.64 31.08 34.66
CA MET A 1 36.28 31.03 34.15
C MET A 1 36.17 30.50 32.70
N LYS A 2 36.90 29.46 32.32
CA LYS A 2 36.84 28.95 30.92
C LYS A 2 36.54 27.44 30.79
N LYS A 3 36.06 26.77 31.87
CA LYS A 3 35.82 25.31 31.86
C LYS A 3 34.32 24.89 31.91
N ARG A 4 33.35 25.82 31.90
CA ARG A 4 31.93 25.49 32.00
C ARG A 4 31.14 25.57 30.69
N VAL A 5 31.72 26.08 29.62
CA VAL A 5 31.02 26.28 28.33
C VAL A 5 31.15 25.05 27.44
N VAL A 6 32.18 24.20 27.60
CA VAL A 6 32.41 23.02 26.74
C VAL A 6 31.46 21.87 27.09
N SER A 7 31.00 21.80 28.37
CA SER A 7 30.10 20.70 28.80
C SER A 7 28.68 20.80 28.29
N PHE A 8 28.22 22.01 27.93
CA PHE A 8 26.83 22.21 27.42
C PHE A 8 26.70 21.89 25.92
N ILE A 9 27.76 22.03 25.16
CA ILE A 9 27.73 21.75 23.71
C ILE A 9 27.74 20.25 23.42
N VAL A 10 28.40 19.45 24.26
CA VAL A 10 28.47 17.99 24.10
C VAL A 10 27.13 17.31 24.43
N CYS A 11 26.37 17.86 25.38
CA CYS A 11 25.03 17.33 25.72
C CYS A 11 23.98 17.61 24.65
N MET A 12 24.15 18.70 23.87
CA MET A 12 23.18 19.07 22.84
C MET A 12 23.36 18.31 21.52
N ILE A 13 24.55 17.70 21.31
CA ILE A 13 24.85 16.90 20.12
C ILE A 13 24.39 15.43 20.29
N MET A 14 24.25 14.95 21.54
CA MET A 14 23.75 13.59 21.79
C MET A 14 22.23 13.43 21.75
N SER A 15 21.46 14.51 21.71
CA SER A 15 20.00 14.43 21.64
C SER A 15 19.42 14.46 20.22
N LEU A 16 20.27 14.51 19.18
CA LEU A 16 19.81 14.55 17.78
C LEU A 16 20.00 13.23 17.02
N ASN A 17 20.38 12.15 17.70
CA ASN A 17 20.58 10.84 17.07
C ASN A 17 19.53 9.78 17.43
N ILE A 18 18.36 10.22 17.88
CA ILE A 18 17.25 9.30 18.06
C ILE A 18 16.11 9.85 17.22
N MET A 19 15.99 9.36 16.02
CA MET A 19 14.78 9.22 15.19
C MET A 19 15.16 9.12 13.72
N ALA A 20 15.91 8.09 13.41
CA ALA A 20 15.90 7.54 12.07
C ALA A 20 15.82 6.01 12.20
N SER A 21 14.77 5.55 12.91
CA SER A 21 14.21 4.25 12.60
C SER A 21 13.51 4.44 11.28
N SER A 22 14.26 4.35 10.19
CA SER A 22 13.68 4.07 8.90
C SER A 22 12.91 2.76 9.08
N MET A 23 11.61 2.83 9.23
CA MET A 23 10.75 1.70 8.93
C MET A 23 11.04 1.38 7.47
N ALA A 24 11.89 0.39 7.25
CA ALA A 24 12.03 -0.23 5.95
C ALA A 24 10.65 -0.77 5.62
N ALA A 25 9.91 -0.06 4.78
CA ALA A 25 8.72 -0.58 4.17
C ALA A 25 9.17 -1.84 3.43
N ASN A 26 8.76 -3.01 3.90
CA ASN A 26 8.95 -4.27 3.19
C ASN A 26 8.08 -4.18 1.92
N ALA A 27 8.62 -3.62 0.88
CA ALA A 27 8.04 -3.64 -0.45
C ALA A 27 8.23 -5.06 -1.02
N GLY A 28 7.27 -5.93 -0.74
CA GLY A 28 7.16 -7.22 -1.42
C GLY A 28 6.63 -7.00 -2.84
N ILE A 29 7.23 -7.63 -3.84
CA ILE A 29 6.66 -7.70 -5.19
C ILE A 29 6.04 -9.07 -5.36
N THR A 30 4.74 -9.12 -5.67
CA THR A 30 4.02 -10.34 -6.03
C THR A 30 3.72 -10.31 -7.52
N VAL A 31 4.05 -11.40 -8.24
CA VAL A 31 3.76 -11.53 -9.68
C VAL A 31 2.63 -12.54 -9.85
N ILE A 32 1.58 -12.12 -10.57
CA ILE A 32 0.43 -12.95 -10.94
C ILE A 32 0.42 -13.14 -12.45
N ASP A 33 0.46 -14.38 -12.93
CA ASP A 33 0.25 -14.72 -14.33
C ASP A 33 -1.27 -14.71 -14.63
N CYS A 34 -1.68 -13.85 -15.57
CA CYS A 34 -3.07 -13.69 -15.99
C CYS A 34 -3.39 -14.46 -17.29
N GLY A 35 -2.47 -15.32 -17.76
CA GLY A 35 -2.59 -16.11 -18.97
C GLY A 35 -2.40 -15.31 -20.28
N ASN A 36 -2.17 -16.00 -21.40
CA ASN A 36 -2.00 -15.40 -22.74
C ASN A 36 -0.93 -14.29 -22.80
N GLY A 37 0.18 -14.45 -22.03
CA GLY A 37 1.26 -13.48 -21.98
C GLY A 37 0.95 -12.23 -21.15
N TYR A 38 -0.16 -12.19 -20.43
CA TYR A 38 -0.50 -11.13 -19.48
C TYR A 38 0.01 -11.46 -18.09
N ARG A 39 0.63 -10.50 -17.41
CA ARG A 39 1.04 -10.60 -16.00
C ARG A 39 0.77 -9.31 -15.24
N LEU A 40 0.63 -9.43 -13.94
CA LEU A 40 0.44 -8.35 -12.98
C LEU A 40 1.55 -8.39 -11.94
N GLU A 41 2.25 -7.27 -11.75
CA GLU A 41 3.24 -7.09 -10.68
C GLU A 41 2.67 -6.15 -9.63
N ILE A 42 2.48 -6.65 -8.40
CA ILE A 42 1.89 -5.92 -7.27
C ILE A 42 3.01 -5.48 -6.32
N SER A 43 3.06 -4.20 -6.01
CA SER A 43 3.87 -3.64 -4.93
C SER A 43 3.01 -2.84 -3.96
N THR A 44 3.44 -2.74 -2.70
CA THR A 44 2.64 -2.21 -1.60
C THR A 44 3.36 -1.11 -0.85
N TYR A 45 2.60 -0.15 -0.36
CA TYR A 45 3.04 0.92 0.51
C TYR A 45 2.08 1.05 1.70
N ASN A 46 2.62 1.15 2.91
CA ASN A 46 1.86 1.17 4.15
C ASN A 46 1.97 2.52 4.88
N GLU A 47 0.85 3.06 5.33
CA GLU A 47 0.81 4.06 6.40
C GLU A 47 0.01 3.49 7.58
N SER A 48 0.58 3.50 8.79
CA SER A 48 -0.11 3.04 9.99
C SER A 48 -0.22 4.17 11.02
N GLU A 49 -1.44 4.44 11.48
CA GLU A 49 -1.71 5.34 12.60
C GLU A 49 -2.12 4.53 13.83
N ILE A 50 -1.51 4.84 14.98
CA ILE A 50 -1.87 4.25 16.26
C ILE A 50 -2.86 5.19 16.96
N ASN A 51 -4.06 4.71 17.21
CA ASN A 51 -5.09 5.44 17.94
C ASN A 51 -5.10 5.00 19.42
N THR A 52 -5.28 5.93 20.35
CA THR A 52 -5.23 5.70 21.82
C THR A 52 -6.38 4.85 22.38
N TYR A 53 -7.42 4.60 21.60
CA TYR A 53 -8.47 3.62 21.91
C TYR A 53 -8.07 2.31 21.22
N ALA A 54 -8.35 1.16 21.78
CA ALA A 54 -7.98 -0.18 21.30
C ALA A 54 -8.37 -0.52 19.82
N ILE A 55 -8.68 0.48 19.01
CA ILE A 55 -8.96 0.41 17.59
C ILE A 55 -7.80 1.08 16.84
N TYR A 56 -7.14 0.32 16.00
CA TYR A 56 -6.08 0.78 15.14
C TYR A 56 -6.64 1.11 13.75
N SER A 57 -6.05 2.07 13.07
CA SER A 57 -6.34 2.38 11.68
C SER A 57 -5.09 2.17 10.82
N LYS A 58 -5.28 1.68 9.61
CA LYS A 58 -4.21 1.47 8.65
C LYS A 58 -4.72 1.76 7.24
N SER A 59 -4.00 2.60 6.52
CA SER A 59 -4.19 2.79 5.08
C SER A 59 -3.12 2.03 4.31
N GLU A 60 -3.50 1.44 3.20
CA GLU A 60 -2.64 0.66 2.34
C GLU A 60 -2.92 0.99 0.88
N THR A 61 -1.86 1.19 0.11
CA THR A 61 -1.93 1.31 -1.34
C THR A 61 -1.21 0.15 -2.00
N ALA A 62 -1.92 -0.60 -2.81
CA ALA A 62 -1.33 -1.61 -3.69
C ALA A 62 -1.23 -1.07 -5.11
N SER A 63 -0.08 -1.17 -5.73
CA SER A 63 0.10 -0.86 -7.15
C SER A 63 0.34 -2.12 -7.96
N ALA A 64 -0.40 -2.26 -9.05
CA ALA A 64 -0.38 -3.42 -9.92
C ALA A 64 0.01 -3.00 -11.34
N LYS A 65 1.20 -3.38 -11.78
CA LYS A 65 1.68 -3.13 -13.15
C LYS A 65 1.24 -4.25 -14.07
N ALA A 66 0.55 -3.89 -15.14
CA ALA A 66 0.03 -4.80 -16.14
C ALA A 66 0.96 -4.87 -17.34
N TYR A 67 1.22 -6.09 -17.82
CA TYR A 67 2.05 -6.37 -18.99
C TYR A 67 1.35 -7.36 -19.94
N HIS A 68 1.66 -7.26 -21.22
CA HIS A 68 1.30 -8.25 -22.24
C HIS A 68 2.52 -8.55 -23.11
N ASN A 69 2.97 -9.80 -23.13
CA ASN A 69 4.20 -10.22 -23.83
C ASN A 69 5.40 -9.28 -23.51
N ASP A 70 5.66 -9.07 -22.22
CA ASP A 70 6.70 -8.19 -21.66
C ASP A 70 6.55 -6.68 -21.98
N LYS A 71 5.52 -6.29 -22.72
CA LYS A 71 5.21 -4.89 -22.96
C LYS A 71 4.38 -4.34 -21.80
N TYR A 72 4.87 -3.25 -21.17
CA TYR A 72 4.12 -2.52 -20.15
C TYR A 72 2.85 -1.90 -20.76
N ILE A 73 1.71 -2.11 -20.11
CA ILE A 73 0.39 -1.62 -20.54
C ILE A 73 -0.05 -0.44 -19.66
N GLY A 74 0.15 -0.53 -18.36
CA GLY A 74 -0.27 0.49 -17.41
C GLY A 74 -0.11 0.04 -15.97
N THR A 75 -0.38 0.94 -15.05
CA THR A 75 -0.42 0.65 -13.60
C THR A 75 -1.80 0.96 -13.05
N PHE A 76 -2.33 0.05 -12.30
CA PHE A 76 -3.55 0.18 -11.50
C PHE A 76 -3.18 0.30 -10.04
N TYR A 77 -3.77 1.26 -9.34
CA TYR A 77 -3.60 1.51 -7.92
C TYR A 77 -4.92 1.30 -7.21
N LEU A 78 -4.88 0.53 -6.13
CA LEU A 78 -6.00 0.30 -5.22
C LEU A 78 -5.60 0.77 -3.84
N GLU A 79 -6.37 1.66 -3.26
CA GLU A 79 -6.19 2.16 -1.91
C GLU A 79 -7.29 1.63 -1.01
N GLY A 80 -6.95 1.30 0.24
CA GLY A 80 -7.91 0.86 1.23
C GLY A 80 -7.54 1.35 2.62
N THR A 81 -8.54 1.79 3.37
CA THR A 81 -8.38 2.10 4.79
C THR A 81 -9.11 1.06 5.62
N PHE A 82 -8.43 0.56 6.64
CA PHE A 82 -8.91 -0.50 7.52
C PHE A 82 -8.85 -0.08 8.98
N GLN A 83 -9.82 -0.52 9.76
CA GLN A 83 -9.80 -0.47 11.22
C GLN A 83 -9.74 -1.89 11.76
N TYR A 84 -8.98 -2.13 12.83
CA TYR A 84 -8.85 -3.43 13.48
C TYR A 84 -8.59 -3.28 14.97
N ASP A 85 -8.97 -4.30 15.76
CA ASP A 85 -8.94 -4.26 17.24
C ASP A 85 -8.51 -5.59 17.89
N THR A 86 -7.74 -6.44 17.19
CA THR A 86 -7.33 -7.79 17.59
C THR A 86 -8.46 -8.84 17.64
N VAL A 87 -9.72 -8.42 17.58
CA VAL A 87 -10.89 -9.28 17.51
C VAL A 87 -11.44 -9.36 16.10
N ARG A 88 -11.50 -8.21 15.42
CA ARG A 88 -12.08 -8.04 14.07
C ARG A 88 -11.33 -6.98 13.30
N SER A 89 -11.56 -6.97 12.00
CA SER A 89 -11.15 -5.90 11.09
C SER A 89 -12.32 -5.48 10.23
N LYS A 90 -12.27 -4.25 9.73
CA LYS A 90 -13.27 -3.66 8.84
C LYS A 90 -12.59 -2.69 7.88
N ALA A 91 -12.88 -2.81 6.59
CA ALA A 91 -12.56 -1.78 5.63
C ALA A 91 -13.53 -0.60 5.80
N THR A 92 -13.01 0.61 5.81
CA THR A 92 -13.77 1.85 6.08
C THR A 92 -13.78 2.80 4.89
N ASP A 93 -12.81 2.65 3.98
CA ASP A 93 -12.71 3.48 2.78
C ASP A 93 -11.99 2.71 1.67
N ASP A 94 -12.26 3.11 0.43
CA ASP A 94 -11.60 2.60 -0.76
C ASP A 94 -11.50 3.68 -1.84
N SER A 95 -10.43 3.64 -2.59
CA SER A 95 -10.27 4.43 -3.81
C SER A 95 -9.43 3.67 -4.84
N TRP A 96 -9.48 4.11 -6.08
CA TRP A 96 -8.66 3.57 -7.13
C TRP A 96 -8.26 4.65 -8.13
N TYR A 97 -7.14 4.44 -8.78
CA TYR A 97 -6.72 5.23 -9.95
C TYR A 97 -5.82 4.38 -10.84
N ALA A 98 -5.56 4.85 -12.05
CA ALA A 98 -4.67 4.16 -12.98
C ALA A 98 -3.88 5.14 -13.83
N SER A 99 -2.76 4.66 -14.38
CA SER A 99 -1.92 5.38 -15.33
C SER A 99 -1.59 4.46 -16.50
N SER A 100 -1.87 4.92 -17.71
CA SER A 100 -1.61 4.15 -18.94
C SER A 100 -1.55 5.09 -20.15
N SER A 101 -0.79 4.72 -21.16
CA SER A 101 -0.84 5.36 -22.49
C SER A 101 -2.08 4.94 -23.29
N TYR A 102 -2.81 3.95 -22.82
CA TYR A 102 -4.07 3.44 -23.39
C TYR A 102 -5.24 3.95 -22.55
N GLY A 103 -6.44 4.02 -23.09
CA GLY A 103 -7.64 4.30 -22.28
C GLY A 103 -7.82 3.23 -21.20
N TYR A 104 -8.41 3.63 -20.09
CA TYR A 104 -8.73 2.71 -18.99
C TYR A 104 -10.06 3.06 -18.32
N SER A 105 -10.64 2.10 -17.64
CA SER A 105 -11.81 2.26 -16.77
C SER A 105 -11.72 1.30 -15.60
N GLY A 106 -12.41 1.60 -14.51
CA GLY A 106 -12.34 0.72 -13.33
C GLY A 106 -13.34 1.12 -12.26
N SER A 107 -13.24 0.45 -11.12
CA SER A 107 -14.03 0.73 -9.92
C SER A 107 -13.36 0.10 -8.71
N SER A 108 -13.66 0.63 -7.52
CA SER A 108 -13.35 0.00 -6.25
C SER A 108 -14.61 -0.12 -5.39
N SER A 109 -14.53 -0.95 -4.36
CA SER A 109 -15.55 -1.13 -3.35
C SER A 109 -14.96 -1.78 -2.12
N HIS A 110 -15.55 -1.53 -0.95
CA HIS A 110 -15.19 -2.23 0.27
C HIS A 110 -16.38 -2.93 0.91
N SER A 111 -16.12 -4.06 1.58
CA SER A 111 -17.13 -4.80 2.35
C SER A 111 -16.46 -5.71 3.37
N GLY A 112 -16.98 -5.72 4.60
CA GLY A 112 -16.36 -6.46 5.68
C GLY A 112 -14.91 -6.00 5.89
N SER A 113 -13.96 -6.92 5.86
CA SER A 113 -12.52 -6.67 5.99
C SER A 113 -11.79 -6.57 4.66
N LYS A 114 -12.51 -6.36 3.55
CA LYS A 114 -11.97 -6.40 2.19
C LYS A 114 -12.17 -5.09 1.46
N VAL A 115 -11.16 -4.72 0.68
CA VAL A 115 -11.22 -3.70 -0.37
C VAL A 115 -10.94 -4.42 -1.69
N SER A 116 -11.82 -4.27 -2.66
CA SER A 116 -11.70 -4.88 -3.98
C SER A 116 -11.73 -3.81 -5.06
N GLY A 117 -10.89 -3.96 -6.05
CA GLY A 117 -10.84 -3.08 -7.20
C GLY A 117 -10.66 -3.84 -8.50
N LYS A 118 -11.09 -3.22 -9.59
CA LYS A 118 -10.85 -3.73 -10.94
C LYS A 118 -10.51 -2.58 -11.88
N CYS A 119 -9.62 -2.84 -12.81
CA CYS A 119 -9.23 -1.91 -13.85
C CYS A 119 -9.15 -2.63 -15.20
N THR A 120 -9.75 -2.05 -16.22
CA THR A 120 -9.65 -2.50 -17.61
C THR A 120 -8.78 -1.54 -18.39
N PHE A 121 -7.70 -2.03 -18.99
CA PHE A 121 -6.90 -1.26 -19.93
C PHE A 121 -7.32 -1.59 -21.37
N ASN A 122 -7.57 -0.56 -22.19
CA ASN A 122 -8.04 -0.69 -23.59
C ASN A 122 -6.89 -1.03 -24.55
N TYR A 123 -6.04 -1.97 -24.17
CA TYR A 123 -4.97 -2.50 -24.99
C TYR A 123 -5.42 -3.82 -25.63
N SER A 124 -5.29 -3.94 -26.96
CA SER A 124 -5.56 -5.19 -27.70
C SER A 124 -6.92 -5.84 -27.36
N GLY A 125 -8.00 -5.05 -27.38
CA GLY A 125 -9.35 -5.54 -27.13
C GLY A 125 -9.82 -5.44 -25.67
N GLY A 126 -8.99 -4.91 -24.79
CA GLY A 126 -9.30 -4.70 -23.39
C GLY A 126 -9.06 -5.94 -22.52
N LYS A 127 -8.29 -5.78 -21.46
CA LYS A 127 -8.09 -6.79 -20.41
C LYS A 127 -8.42 -6.20 -19.06
N THR A 128 -9.29 -6.86 -18.32
CA THR A 128 -9.64 -6.49 -16.93
C THR A 128 -8.75 -7.21 -15.95
N TYR A 129 -8.19 -6.45 -15.01
CA TYR A 129 -7.42 -6.93 -13.87
C TYR A 129 -8.21 -6.67 -12.61
N SER A 130 -8.20 -7.59 -11.67
CA SER A 130 -8.85 -7.48 -10.37
C SER A 130 -7.80 -7.62 -9.26
N LEU A 131 -7.96 -6.86 -8.20
CA LEU A 131 -7.12 -6.90 -7.02
C LEU A 131 -8.01 -6.80 -5.79
N THR A 132 -7.72 -7.63 -4.78
CA THR A 132 -8.42 -7.57 -3.49
C THR A 132 -7.39 -7.50 -2.37
N MET A 133 -7.56 -6.55 -1.47
CA MET A 133 -6.85 -6.45 -0.19
C MET A 133 -7.76 -6.98 0.91
N THR A 134 -7.24 -7.81 1.79
CA THR A 134 -7.96 -8.32 2.96
C THR A 134 -7.14 -8.04 4.20
N CYS A 135 -7.71 -7.31 5.16
CA CYS A 135 -7.10 -7.03 6.45
C CYS A 135 -7.55 -8.06 7.48
N ASP A 136 -6.63 -8.66 8.22
CA ASP A 136 -6.96 -9.50 9.35
C ASP A 136 -7.16 -8.68 10.64
N LYS A 137 -7.57 -9.34 11.72
CA LYS A 137 -7.80 -8.72 13.03
C LYS A 137 -6.53 -8.14 13.69
N ASN A 138 -5.36 -8.47 13.19
CA ASN A 138 -4.06 -8.00 13.66
C ASN A 138 -3.49 -6.88 12.77
N GLY A 139 -4.22 -6.46 11.73
CA GLY A 139 -3.79 -5.43 10.79
C GLY A 139 -2.87 -5.95 9.67
N ASN A 140 -2.72 -7.26 9.50
CA ASN A 140 -1.98 -7.81 8.38
C ASN A 140 -2.84 -7.76 7.11
N ILE A 141 -2.26 -7.28 6.02
CA ILE A 141 -2.93 -7.20 4.72
C ILE A 141 -2.43 -8.34 3.84
N SER A 142 -3.36 -9.02 3.21
CA SER A 142 -3.12 -10.02 2.17
C SER A 142 -3.77 -9.61 0.85
N TYR A 143 -3.23 -10.10 -0.27
CA TYR A 143 -3.62 -9.73 -1.63
C TYR A 143 -4.04 -10.96 -2.43
N SER A 144 -5.05 -10.79 -3.28
CA SER A 144 -5.53 -11.80 -4.23
C SER A 144 -6.14 -11.17 -5.47
#